data_3cc3660ed148d3441f39d5d81d1706b0
#
_entry.id   3cc3660ed148d3441f39d5d81d1706b0
#
_cell.length_a   1.000
_cell.length_b   1.000
_cell.length_c   1.000
_cell.angle_alpha   90.00
_cell.angle_beta   90.00
_cell.angle_gamma   90.00
#
_symmetry.space_group_name_H-M   'P 1'
#
loop_
_entity.id
_entity.type
_entity.pdbx_description
1 polymer ?
#
loop_
_entity_poly.entity_id
_entity_poly.type
_entity_poly.pdbx_seq_one_letter_code
_entity_poly.pdbx_strand_id
1 'polypeptide(L)'
;DSVTSTHMCKNKEFFKEYHVFDNPHPIFLGNGAHIMAIAIGNVKITKGPGNIIHNVLHVPLIKKNLLSVDALDIAGIKVVFSKGLCELWKGNLLLFEAKKEHGLYRLDVNIHHHSTNTASEDFGKKALQWHKRFGHVNFDKLSKIRDINISNKEILQVSQQYLCESCQLGKFT
;
A
#
# COMPACT_ATOMS: atom_id res chain seq x y z
N ASP A 1 -8.82 7.28 -13.70
CA ASP A 1 -9.91 6.46 -14.23
C ASP A 1 -11.20 7.26 -14.19
N SER A 2 -11.87 7.40 -15.32
CA SER A 2 -13.12 8.16 -15.44
C SER A 2 -14.37 7.33 -15.08
N VAL A 3 -14.22 6.03 -14.89
CA VAL A 3 -15.34 5.10 -14.57
C VAL A 3 -15.50 4.94 -13.06
N THR A 4 -14.48 5.24 -12.27
CA THR A 4 -14.56 5.13 -10.80
C THR A 4 -14.87 6.48 -10.17
N SER A 5 -15.86 6.52 -9.28
CA SER A 5 -16.25 7.72 -8.53
C SER A 5 -15.33 8.03 -7.34
N THR A 6 -14.47 7.11 -6.94
CA THR A 6 -13.63 7.23 -5.74
C THR A 6 -12.21 6.71 -6.02
N HIS A 7 -11.22 7.35 -5.40
CA HIS A 7 -9.84 6.86 -5.41
C HIS A 7 -9.74 5.52 -4.70
N MET A 8 -8.90 4.61 -5.19
CA MET A 8 -8.71 3.28 -4.59
C MET A 8 -7.23 2.94 -4.48
N CYS A 9 -6.84 2.36 -3.35
CA CYS A 9 -5.49 1.89 -3.08
C CYS A 9 -5.52 0.48 -2.47
N LYS A 10 -4.63 -0.39 -2.95
CA LYS A 10 -4.49 -1.77 -2.45
C LYS A 10 -3.54 -1.88 -1.26
N ASN A 11 -2.67 -0.90 -1.06
CA ASN A 11 -1.56 -0.94 -0.14
C ASN A 11 -1.88 -0.12 1.11
N LYS A 12 -2.02 -0.77 2.26
CA LYS A 12 -2.32 -0.12 3.54
C LYS A 12 -1.20 0.83 3.98
N GLU A 13 0.04 0.49 3.69
CA GLU A 13 1.24 1.26 4.05
C GLU A 13 1.31 2.65 3.42
N PHE A 14 0.50 2.95 2.41
CA PHE A 14 0.44 4.26 1.77
C PHE A 14 -0.45 5.26 2.51
N PHE A 15 -1.28 4.75 3.42
CA PHE A 15 -2.21 5.60 4.15
C PHE A 15 -1.51 6.29 5.33
N LYS A 16 -1.68 7.61 5.41
CA LYS A 16 -1.27 8.44 6.55
C LYS A 16 -2.33 8.42 7.65
N GLU A 17 -3.58 8.53 7.24
CA GLU A 17 -4.77 8.42 8.08
C GLU A 17 -5.60 7.25 7.56
N TYR A 18 -6.16 6.45 8.46
CA TYR A 18 -6.77 5.19 8.09
C TYR A 18 -7.91 4.84 9.04
N HIS A 19 -9.12 4.79 8.50
CA HIS A 19 -10.35 4.49 9.23
C HIS A 19 -10.97 3.21 8.67
N VAL A 20 -10.98 2.18 9.48
CA VAL A 20 -11.59 0.88 9.11
C VAL A 20 -13.10 1.02 9.13
N PHE A 21 -13.78 0.43 8.17
CA PHE A 21 -15.22 0.35 8.15
C PHE A 21 -15.71 -0.75 9.10
N ASP A 22 -16.77 -0.50 9.84
CA ASP A 22 -17.46 -1.54 10.64
C ASP A 22 -18.01 -2.65 9.73
N ASN A 23 -18.54 -2.26 8.58
CA ASN A 23 -18.98 -3.16 7.52
C ASN A 23 -18.27 -2.81 6.20
N PRO A 24 -17.51 -3.73 5.60
CA PRO A 24 -16.88 -3.51 4.31
C PRO A 24 -17.89 -3.16 3.21
N HIS A 25 -17.51 -2.26 2.30
CA HIS A 25 -18.36 -1.79 1.21
C HIS A 25 -18.03 -2.52 -0.10
N PRO A 26 -19.03 -3.05 -0.83
CA PRO A 26 -18.79 -3.69 -2.11
C PRO A 26 -18.47 -2.65 -3.19
N ILE A 27 -17.43 -2.94 -3.97
CA ILE A 27 -17.05 -2.22 -5.18
C ILE A 27 -17.34 -3.13 -6.36
N PHE A 28 -18.28 -2.73 -7.19
CA PHE A 28 -18.68 -3.51 -8.37
C PHE A 28 -17.69 -3.30 -9.51
N LEU A 29 -17.29 -4.39 -10.14
CA LEU A 29 -16.41 -4.41 -11.29
C LEU A 29 -17.24 -4.50 -12.59
N GLY A 30 -16.63 -4.08 -13.70
CA GLY A 30 -17.31 -4.09 -15.00
C GLY A 30 -17.76 -5.48 -15.52
N ASN A 31 -17.26 -6.57 -14.91
CA ASN A 31 -17.66 -7.94 -15.20
C ASN A 31 -18.78 -8.47 -14.29
N GLY A 32 -19.39 -7.61 -13.48
CA GLY A 32 -20.46 -7.98 -12.53
C GLY A 32 -19.95 -8.58 -11.20
N ALA A 33 -18.68 -8.89 -11.07
CA ALA A 33 -18.09 -9.29 -9.79
C ALA A 33 -17.93 -8.08 -8.86
N HIS A 34 -17.74 -8.34 -7.56
CA HIS A 34 -17.44 -7.28 -6.60
C HIS A 34 -16.22 -7.64 -5.75
N ILE A 35 -15.55 -6.61 -5.28
CA ILE A 35 -14.46 -6.68 -4.30
C ILE A 35 -14.78 -5.73 -3.15
N MET A 36 -14.19 -5.94 -1.99
CA MET A 36 -14.55 -5.19 -0.79
C MET A 36 -13.56 -4.07 -0.52
N ALA A 37 -14.09 -2.86 -0.28
CA ALA A 37 -13.36 -1.78 0.38
C ALA A 37 -13.51 -1.97 1.89
N ILE A 38 -12.38 -2.05 2.61
CA ILE A 38 -12.35 -2.35 4.05
C ILE A 38 -12.06 -1.13 4.92
N ALA A 39 -11.60 -0.04 4.32
CA ALA A 39 -11.30 1.20 5.02
C ALA A 39 -11.30 2.39 4.05
N ILE A 40 -11.27 3.59 4.62
CA ILE A 40 -11.06 4.86 3.92
C ILE A 40 -9.97 5.65 4.64
N GLY A 41 -9.24 6.47 3.89
CA GLY A 41 -8.20 7.32 4.49
C GLY A 41 -7.52 8.25 3.51
N ASN A 42 -6.41 8.83 3.95
CA ASN A 42 -5.63 9.79 3.19
C ASN A 42 -4.29 9.18 2.80
N VAL A 43 -3.97 9.21 1.51
CA VAL A 43 -2.72 8.68 0.96
C VAL A 43 -1.75 9.82 0.68
N LYS A 44 -0.52 9.72 1.21
CA LYS A 44 0.53 10.70 0.95
C LYS A 44 1.29 10.36 -0.33
N ILE A 45 1.33 11.32 -1.25
CA ILE A 45 2.15 11.27 -2.46
C ILE A 45 3.38 12.16 -2.25
N THR A 46 4.57 11.71 -2.68
CA THR A 46 5.82 12.40 -2.36
C THR A 46 6.30 13.42 -3.38
N LYS A 47 5.76 13.39 -4.58
CA LYS A 47 6.08 14.39 -5.61
C LYS A 47 4.97 15.44 -5.69
N GLY A 48 5.38 16.70 -5.64
CA GLY A 48 4.53 17.86 -5.90
C GLY A 48 3.97 18.57 -4.66
N PRO A 49 3.53 19.81 -4.83
CA PRO A 49 2.78 20.56 -3.82
C PRO A 49 1.39 19.94 -3.65
N GLY A 50 0.94 19.79 -2.41
CA GLY A 50 -0.35 19.17 -2.11
C GLY A 50 -0.27 17.64 -2.05
N ASN A 51 0.63 17.15 -1.25
CA ASN A 51 1.10 15.75 -1.18
C ASN A 51 0.10 14.72 -0.64
N ILE A 52 -1.19 15.05 -0.48
CA ILE A 52 -2.19 14.16 0.13
C ILE A 52 -3.37 14.01 -0.81
N ILE A 53 -3.73 12.78 -1.12
CA ILE A 53 -4.99 12.42 -1.75
C ILE A 53 -5.94 12.01 -0.62
N HIS A 54 -7.06 12.70 -0.55
CA HIS A 54 -8.07 12.47 0.48
C HIS A 54 -9.10 11.44 0.04
N ASN A 55 -9.77 10.83 1.02
CA ASN A 55 -10.90 9.92 0.80
C ASN A 55 -10.59 8.75 -0.13
N VAL A 56 -9.43 8.13 0.03
CA VAL A 56 -9.01 6.96 -0.73
C VAL A 56 -9.57 5.71 -0.07
N LEU A 57 -10.26 4.86 -0.83
CA LEU A 57 -10.72 3.56 -0.35
C LEU A 57 -9.55 2.56 -0.32
N HIS A 58 -9.43 1.83 0.77
CA HIS A 58 -8.54 0.68 0.83
C HIS A 58 -9.24 -0.56 0.30
N VAL A 59 -8.77 -1.05 -0.83
CA VAL A 59 -9.33 -2.19 -1.56
C VAL A 59 -8.22 -3.22 -1.80
N PRO A 60 -7.94 -4.14 -0.87
CA PRO A 60 -6.77 -5.03 -0.93
C PRO A 60 -6.69 -5.90 -2.19
N LEU A 61 -7.85 -6.28 -2.75
CA LEU A 61 -7.94 -7.17 -3.91
C LEU A 61 -7.89 -6.44 -5.26
N ILE A 62 -7.80 -5.12 -5.28
CA ILE A 62 -7.68 -4.40 -6.55
C ILE A 62 -6.30 -4.64 -7.18
N LYS A 63 -6.25 -4.84 -8.48
CA LYS A 63 -4.99 -5.13 -9.19
C LYS A 63 -4.04 -3.95 -9.24
N LYS A 64 -4.56 -2.73 -9.40
CA LYS A 64 -3.80 -1.47 -9.52
C LYS A 64 -4.48 -0.40 -8.69
N ASN A 65 -3.69 0.51 -8.12
CA ASN A 65 -4.23 1.72 -7.50
C ASN A 65 -4.86 2.60 -8.56
N LEU A 66 -6.01 3.19 -8.25
CA LEU A 66 -6.81 3.98 -9.19
C LEU A 66 -7.05 5.40 -8.65
N LEU A 67 -6.79 6.39 -9.50
CA LEU A 67 -7.24 7.76 -9.27
C LEU A 67 -8.54 7.99 -10.04
N SER A 68 -9.57 8.44 -9.36
CA SER A 68 -10.83 8.85 -9.94
C SER A 68 -10.71 10.25 -10.51
N VAL A 69 -11.10 10.44 -11.77
CA VAL A 69 -11.17 11.76 -12.41
C VAL A 69 -12.29 12.58 -11.78
N ASP A 70 -13.42 11.96 -11.49
CA ASP A 70 -14.57 12.59 -10.84
C ASP A 70 -14.20 13.14 -9.45
N ALA A 71 -13.53 12.33 -8.62
CA ALA A 71 -13.08 12.79 -7.31
C ALA A 71 -12.01 13.90 -7.39
N LEU A 72 -11.18 13.90 -8.42
CA LEU A 72 -10.22 14.99 -8.67
C LEU A 72 -10.95 16.28 -9.06
N ASP A 73 -11.97 16.20 -9.91
CA ASP A 73 -12.77 17.36 -10.34
C ASP A 73 -13.52 17.98 -9.16
N ILE A 74 -14.17 17.15 -8.33
CA ILE A 74 -14.81 17.60 -7.07
C ILE A 74 -13.81 18.30 -6.14
N ALA A 75 -12.55 17.84 -6.11
CA ALA A 75 -11.46 18.49 -5.34
C ALA A 75 -10.91 19.77 -6.00
N GLY A 76 -11.49 20.23 -7.12
CA GLY A 76 -11.06 21.41 -7.87
C GLY A 76 -9.76 21.21 -8.66
N ILE A 77 -9.45 19.97 -9.00
CA ILE A 77 -8.28 19.60 -9.81
C ILE A 77 -8.74 19.40 -11.26
N LYS A 78 -8.34 20.28 -12.14
CA LYS A 78 -8.59 20.16 -13.57
C LYS A 78 -7.73 19.05 -14.16
N VAL A 79 -8.35 18.10 -14.85
CA VAL A 79 -7.67 16.98 -15.51
C VAL A 79 -7.72 17.21 -17.02
N VAL A 80 -6.56 17.28 -17.68
CA VAL A 80 -6.44 17.54 -19.13
C VAL A 80 -5.77 16.35 -19.80
N PHE A 81 -6.43 15.79 -20.79
CA PHE A 81 -5.88 14.71 -21.62
C PHE A 81 -5.50 15.28 -22.99
N SER A 82 -4.25 15.18 -23.37
CA SER A 82 -3.75 15.67 -24.65
C SER A 82 -2.54 14.84 -25.13
N LYS A 83 -2.55 14.42 -26.39
CA LYS A 83 -1.41 13.79 -27.08
C LYS A 83 -0.68 12.69 -26.27
N GLY A 84 -1.43 11.85 -25.54
CA GLY A 84 -0.85 10.78 -24.71
C GLY A 84 -0.34 11.23 -23.34
N LEU A 85 -0.59 12.47 -22.96
CA LEU A 85 -0.34 13.00 -21.62
C LEU A 85 -1.67 13.24 -20.89
N CYS A 86 -1.63 13.11 -19.58
CA CYS A 86 -2.70 13.51 -18.66
C CYS A 86 -2.09 14.43 -17.62
N GLU A 87 -2.54 15.65 -17.59
CA GLU A 87 -2.06 16.71 -16.69
C GLU A 87 -3.11 17.01 -15.62
N LEU A 88 -2.67 17.14 -14.37
CA LEU A 88 -3.50 17.48 -13.22
C LEU A 88 -3.12 18.88 -12.75
N TRP A 89 -4.06 19.81 -12.82
CA TRP A 89 -3.86 21.23 -12.52
C TRP A 89 -4.70 21.70 -11.35
N LYS A 90 -4.12 22.50 -10.46
CA LYS A 90 -4.86 23.26 -9.44
C LYS A 90 -4.69 24.74 -9.69
N GLY A 91 -5.73 25.41 -10.19
CA GLY A 91 -5.61 26.75 -10.75
C GLY A 91 -4.58 26.75 -11.89
N ASN A 92 -3.54 27.56 -11.77
CA ASN A 92 -2.44 27.67 -12.75
C ASN A 92 -1.22 26.79 -12.41
N LEU A 93 -1.32 25.97 -11.36
CA LEU A 93 -0.21 25.11 -10.93
C LEU A 93 -0.37 23.69 -11.48
N LEU A 94 0.59 23.24 -12.27
CA LEU A 94 0.69 21.83 -12.67
C LEU A 94 1.14 21.01 -11.46
N LEU A 95 0.26 20.12 -10.99
CA LEU A 95 0.55 19.22 -9.86
C LEU A 95 1.27 17.96 -10.33
N PHE A 96 0.73 17.30 -11.34
CA PHE A 96 1.22 16.02 -11.84
C PHE A 96 1.04 15.88 -13.34
N GLU A 97 1.89 15.08 -13.93
CA GLU A 97 1.82 14.63 -15.31
C GLU A 97 1.88 13.11 -15.35
N ALA A 98 0.97 12.48 -16.10
CA ALA A 98 0.91 11.04 -16.31
C ALA A 98 1.03 10.72 -17.80
N LYS A 99 1.83 9.71 -18.13
CA LYS A 99 2.00 9.25 -19.51
C LYS A 99 1.07 8.08 -19.81
N LYS A 100 0.62 8.03 -21.07
CA LYS A 100 -0.19 6.91 -21.55
C LYS A 100 0.72 5.71 -21.84
N GLU A 101 0.50 4.62 -21.11
CA GLU A 101 1.18 3.34 -21.29
C GLU A 101 0.15 2.23 -21.41
N HIS A 102 0.20 1.43 -22.47
CA HIS A 102 -0.72 0.31 -22.71
C HIS A 102 -2.20 0.66 -22.54
N GLY A 103 -2.60 1.83 -23.05
CA GLY A 103 -3.99 2.29 -22.99
C GLY A 103 -4.41 2.96 -21.69
N LEU A 104 -3.57 2.98 -20.65
CA LEU A 104 -3.83 3.61 -19.36
C LEU A 104 -2.90 4.79 -19.12
N TYR A 105 -3.37 5.81 -18.42
CA TYR A 105 -2.50 6.89 -17.94
C TYR A 105 -1.89 6.50 -16.61
N ARG A 106 -0.56 6.42 -16.57
CA ARG A 106 0.19 6.04 -15.40
C ARG A 106 0.84 7.25 -14.76
N LEU A 107 0.49 7.49 -13.50
CA LEU A 107 1.11 8.50 -12.68
C LEU A 107 2.26 7.86 -11.90
N ASP A 108 3.49 8.21 -12.24
CA ASP A 108 4.67 7.78 -11.50
C ASP A 108 4.85 8.68 -10.27
N VAL A 109 4.31 8.24 -9.16
CA VAL A 109 4.49 8.87 -7.85
C VAL A 109 5.42 8.01 -7.01
N ASN A 110 6.51 8.61 -6.48
CA ASN A 110 7.24 7.99 -5.42
C ASN A 110 6.38 8.13 -4.16
N ILE A 111 5.63 7.09 -3.85
CA ILE A 111 4.92 7.01 -2.58
C ILE A 111 6.02 6.79 -1.54
N HIS A 112 6.27 7.78 -0.66
CA HIS A 112 7.06 7.51 0.52
C HIS A 112 6.25 6.56 1.37
N HIS A 113 6.75 5.33 1.44
CA HIS A 113 6.46 4.56 2.62
C HIS A 113 6.80 5.48 3.79
N HIS A 114 5.83 5.88 4.57
CA HIS A 114 6.10 6.27 5.93
C HIS A 114 6.59 4.97 6.60
N SER A 115 7.88 4.70 6.44
CA SER A 115 8.60 4.11 7.53
C SER A 115 8.42 5.14 8.65
N THR A 116 7.33 5.02 9.39
CA THR A 116 7.44 5.37 10.78
C THR A 116 8.62 4.52 11.21
N ASN A 117 9.76 5.13 11.41
CA ASN A 117 10.85 4.57 12.19
C ASN A 117 10.32 4.36 13.61
N THR A 118 9.27 3.58 13.75
CA THR A 118 9.02 2.83 14.95
C THR A 118 10.04 1.70 14.85
N ALA A 119 10.92 1.65 15.81
CA ALA A 119 11.97 0.63 15.98
C ALA A 119 11.48 -0.82 15.72
N SER A 120 10.17 -1.05 15.60
CA SER A 120 9.50 -2.31 15.35
C SER A 120 9.67 -2.90 13.93
N GLU A 121 9.84 -2.08 12.86
CA GLU A 121 10.00 -2.64 11.51
C GLU A 121 11.41 -3.17 11.22
N ASP A 122 12.42 -2.58 11.86
CA ASP A 122 13.81 -3.04 11.72
C ASP A 122 14.04 -4.35 12.51
N PHE A 123 13.31 -4.53 13.60
CA PHE A 123 13.39 -5.71 14.46
C PHE A 123 12.82 -6.97 13.79
N GLY A 124 11.67 -6.88 13.15
CA GLY A 124 11.08 -8.00 12.41
C GLY A 124 11.96 -8.49 11.26
N LYS A 125 12.64 -7.58 10.57
CA LYS A 125 13.58 -7.91 9.49
C LYS A 125 14.80 -8.65 10.01
N LYS A 126 15.36 -8.26 11.18
CA LYS A 126 16.48 -8.94 11.82
C LYS A 126 16.14 -10.37 12.22
N ALA A 127 15.02 -10.58 12.90
CA ALA A 127 14.60 -11.92 13.31
C ALA A 127 14.36 -12.84 12.11
N LEU A 128 13.72 -12.35 11.03
CA LEU A 128 13.51 -13.12 9.79
C LEU A 128 14.84 -13.39 9.06
N GLN A 129 15.80 -12.47 9.08
CA GLN A 129 17.11 -12.65 8.48
C GLN A 129 17.91 -13.75 9.20
N TRP A 130 17.88 -13.78 10.53
CA TRP A 130 18.51 -14.83 11.32
C TRP A 130 17.81 -16.17 11.18
N HIS A 131 16.46 -16.20 11.13
CA HIS A 131 15.69 -17.40 10.82
C HIS A 131 16.16 -18.06 9.49
N LYS A 132 16.33 -17.25 8.42
CA LYS A 132 16.86 -17.73 7.14
C LYS A 132 18.32 -18.16 7.21
N ARG A 133 19.20 -17.38 7.91
CA ARG A 133 20.63 -17.68 8.04
C ARG A 133 20.91 -18.98 8.79
N PHE A 134 20.08 -19.33 9.78
CA PHE A 134 20.18 -20.58 10.53
C PHE A 134 19.38 -21.73 9.90
N GLY A 135 19.15 -21.70 8.59
CA GLY A 135 18.46 -22.76 7.87
C GLY A 135 16.99 -22.92 8.31
N HIS A 136 16.30 -21.80 8.45
CA HIS A 136 14.88 -21.75 8.83
C HIS A 136 14.57 -22.31 10.24
N VAL A 137 15.49 -22.09 11.17
CA VAL A 137 15.31 -22.50 12.58
C VAL A 137 14.06 -21.87 13.19
N ASN A 138 13.33 -22.64 14.03
CA ASN A 138 12.14 -22.14 14.71
C ASN A 138 12.47 -20.88 15.56
N PHE A 139 11.58 -19.89 15.57
CA PHE A 139 11.72 -18.64 16.30
C PHE A 139 11.91 -18.86 17.82
N ASP A 140 11.31 -19.91 18.41
CA ASP A 140 11.50 -20.27 19.82
C ASP A 140 12.95 -20.73 20.12
N LYS A 141 13.60 -21.38 19.14
CA LYS A 141 15.03 -21.75 19.26
C LYS A 141 15.93 -20.53 19.03
N LEU A 142 15.51 -19.63 18.13
CA LEU A 142 16.23 -18.38 17.86
C LEU A 142 16.32 -17.51 19.13
N SER A 143 15.28 -17.49 19.97
CA SER A 143 15.25 -16.74 21.23
C SER A 143 16.29 -17.19 22.28
N LYS A 144 16.79 -18.41 22.13
CA LYS A 144 17.75 -19.03 23.08
C LYS A 144 19.22 -18.82 22.69
N ILE A 145 19.49 -18.26 21.53
CA ILE A 145 20.85 -18.03 21.02
C ILE A 145 21.37 -16.70 21.61
N ARG A 146 22.42 -16.78 22.44
CA ARG A 146 22.96 -15.62 23.20
C ARG A 146 23.70 -14.58 22.35
N ASP A 147 24.20 -14.95 21.19
CA ASP A 147 25.08 -14.10 20.35
C ASP A 147 24.32 -13.27 19.30
N ILE A 148 22.99 -13.39 19.25
CA ILE A 148 22.15 -12.56 18.41
C ILE A 148 21.50 -11.45 19.25
N ASN A 149 21.83 -10.21 18.90
CA ASN A 149 21.28 -9.04 19.60
C ASN A 149 19.82 -8.78 19.19
N ILE A 150 18.92 -9.71 19.57
CA ILE A 150 17.46 -9.65 19.32
C ILE A 150 16.76 -9.95 20.64
N SER A 151 15.82 -9.10 21.03
CA SER A 151 15.07 -9.31 22.27
C SER A 151 13.97 -10.40 22.08
N ASN A 152 13.66 -11.13 23.18
CA ASN A 152 12.59 -12.14 23.18
C ASN A 152 11.23 -11.57 22.76
N LYS A 153 11.00 -10.27 23.05
CA LYS A 153 9.76 -9.56 22.68
C LYS A 153 9.63 -9.37 21.17
N GLU A 154 10.75 -9.12 20.49
CA GLU A 154 10.83 -9.00 19.02
C GLU A 154 10.59 -10.33 18.32
N ILE A 155 11.16 -11.41 18.85
CA ILE A 155 10.99 -12.76 18.30
C ILE A 155 9.54 -13.23 18.42
N LEU A 156 8.89 -12.97 19.55
CA LEU A 156 7.47 -13.30 19.78
C LEU A 156 6.53 -12.54 18.84
N GLN A 157 6.76 -11.26 18.59
CA GLN A 157 5.96 -10.48 17.64
C GLN A 157 6.10 -11.01 16.20
N VAL A 158 7.30 -11.37 15.79
CA VAL A 158 7.54 -11.90 14.42
C VAL A 158 6.95 -13.29 14.25
N SER A 159 7.01 -14.16 15.26
CA SER A 159 6.44 -15.52 15.20
C SER A 159 4.92 -15.53 15.02
N GLN A 160 4.23 -14.48 15.50
CA GLN A 160 2.77 -14.33 15.36
C GLN A 160 2.34 -13.67 14.05
N GLN A 161 3.20 -12.86 13.44
CA GLN A 161 2.85 -12.04 12.26
C GLN A 161 3.45 -12.55 10.94
N TYR A 162 4.52 -13.34 10.99
CA TYR A 162 5.25 -13.78 9.79
C TYR A 162 5.26 -15.29 9.63
N LEU A 163 4.62 -15.75 8.57
CA LEU A 163 4.71 -17.10 8.07
C LEU A 163 5.77 -17.16 6.97
N CYS A 164 6.89 -17.84 7.24
CA CYS A 164 7.92 -18.02 6.23
C CYS A 164 7.43 -18.99 5.15
N GLU A 165 7.37 -18.55 3.91
CA GLU A 165 6.87 -19.33 2.76
C GLU A 165 7.62 -20.65 2.59
N SER A 166 8.96 -20.64 2.68
CA SER A 166 9.78 -21.85 2.58
C SER A 166 9.51 -22.85 3.72
N CYS A 167 9.20 -22.36 4.95
CA CYS A 167 8.85 -23.23 6.06
C CYS A 167 7.45 -23.83 5.93
N GLN A 168 6.54 -23.13 5.25
CA GLN A 168 5.20 -23.67 4.96
C GLN A 168 5.27 -24.77 3.91
N LEU A 169 5.98 -24.53 2.82
CA LEU A 169 6.15 -25.52 1.74
C LEU A 169 6.86 -26.80 2.24
N GLY A 170 7.86 -26.67 3.13
CA GLY A 170 8.58 -27.84 3.70
C GLY A 170 7.79 -28.64 4.74
N LYS A 171 6.60 -28.21 5.16
CA LYS A 171 5.71 -28.99 6.06
C LYS A 171 4.72 -29.88 5.31
N PHE A 172 4.67 -29.79 3.99
CA PHE A 172 3.78 -30.59 3.11
C PHE A 172 4.51 -31.72 2.37
N THR A 173 5.79 -31.95 2.68
CA THR A 173 6.57 -33.12 2.33
C THR A 173 6.84 -33.93 3.60
#